data_8b1c7b4e67fcb3a6fb2211e05832a70e
#
_entry.id   8b1c7b4e67fcb3a6fb2211e05832a70e
#
_cell.length_a   1.000
_cell.length_b   1.000
_cell.length_c   1.000
_cell.angle_alpha   90.00
_cell.angle_beta   90.00
_cell.angle_gamma   90.00
#
_symmetry.space_group_name_H-M   'P 1'
#
loop_
_entity.id
_entity.type
_entity.pdbx_description
1 polymer ?
#
loop_
_entity_poly.entity_id
_entity_poly.type
_entity_poly.pdbx_seq_one_letter_code
_entity_poly.pdbx_strand_id
1 'polypeptide(L)'
;MKVFFDYAIFTLQRFGGVSNYIVNLVENFSDQVDPLIISLFYKNHYLKNSNFADKLIFYNRVGSLIKYVNRANKIYFDYKLKNKNPDIIHLTYYNEKNFYASKAKKVITEYDLIKEKFYAEKYQDQIEYKKKLFEKIDQIICISSNTKKDLQQKYSIDASKISVVHLAVNKDKNVRERSLNIRPFILYVGLRQRYKNFINAIKAYARSNKLKLNFDFVCFGGGNFSKTEEELFRSLSLDRSRIHYFEGDQLDLNYFYQKARIFIFPSLYEGFGIPLLEAMNMECPVMCSDTSCFPEIVNDAAILFDPTDIGSLEFKMEKLIYDDQLLLNLKKKGNDNLNNYSWKKCAYETEKLYKKII
;
A
#
# COMPACT_ATOMS: atom_id res chain seq x y z
N MET A 1 23.98 15.58 2.12
CA MET A 1 23.97 14.23 1.53
C MET A 1 23.08 14.26 0.30
N LYS A 2 23.62 13.87 -0.84
CA LYS A 2 22.90 13.91 -2.12
C LYS A 2 22.31 12.55 -2.45
N VAL A 3 20.97 12.46 -2.64
CA VAL A 3 20.25 11.20 -2.85
C VAL A 3 19.48 11.26 -4.16
N PHE A 4 19.75 10.32 -5.07
CA PHE A 4 19.04 10.21 -6.32
C PHE A 4 18.04 9.06 -6.27
N PHE A 5 16.83 9.35 -6.76
CA PHE A 5 15.76 8.37 -6.97
C PHE A 5 15.57 8.14 -8.47
N ASP A 6 15.49 6.90 -8.88
CA ASP A 6 15.33 6.57 -10.29
C ASP A 6 13.87 6.71 -10.77
N TYR A 7 13.67 6.59 -12.08
CA TYR A 7 12.39 6.78 -12.78
C TYR A 7 11.48 5.55 -12.76
N ALA A 8 11.95 4.38 -12.30
CA ALA A 8 11.30 3.10 -12.59
C ALA A 8 9.81 3.09 -12.22
N ILE A 9 9.46 3.45 -10.98
CA ILE A 9 8.06 3.45 -10.55
C ILE A 9 7.19 4.49 -11.27
N PHE A 10 7.75 5.62 -11.65
CA PHE A 10 7.03 6.74 -12.26
C PHE A 10 6.66 6.50 -13.73
N THR A 11 7.31 5.51 -14.37
CA THR A 11 6.94 5.00 -15.69
C THR A 11 5.97 3.83 -15.63
N LEU A 12 5.85 3.16 -14.46
CA LEU A 12 4.97 2.00 -14.26
C LEU A 12 3.59 2.38 -13.71
N GLN A 13 3.54 3.32 -12.76
CA GLN A 13 2.31 3.70 -12.07
C GLN A 13 1.83 5.09 -12.51
N ARG A 14 0.56 5.21 -12.85
CA ARG A 14 -0.15 6.49 -13.00
C ARG A 14 -0.53 7.05 -11.63
N PHE A 15 -1.11 6.19 -10.80
CA PHE A 15 -1.37 6.36 -9.38
C PHE A 15 -0.97 5.05 -8.69
N GLY A 16 -0.49 5.10 -7.45
CA GLY A 16 -0.18 3.88 -6.69
C GLY A 16 0.57 4.15 -5.40
N GLY A 17 0.46 3.22 -4.45
CA GLY A 17 1.06 3.37 -3.12
C GLY A 17 2.57 3.56 -3.13
N VAL A 18 3.28 2.83 -4.02
CA VAL A 18 4.75 2.93 -4.11
C VAL A 18 5.20 4.31 -4.59
N SER A 19 4.60 4.83 -5.66
CA SER A 19 4.94 6.17 -6.17
C SER A 19 4.54 7.28 -5.20
N ASN A 20 3.42 7.12 -4.49
CA ASN A 20 3.00 8.04 -3.43
C ASN A 20 3.99 8.04 -2.26
N TYR A 21 4.46 6.85 -1.85
CA TYR A 21 5.50 6.72 -0.81
C TYR A 21 6.78 7.47 -1.20
N ILE A 22 7.33 7.24 -2.39
CA ILE A 22 8.59 7.87 -2.82
C ILE A 22 8.45 9.41 -2.83
N VAL A 23 7.36 9.95 -3.36
CA VAL A 23 7.15 11.40 -3.39
C VAL A 23 7.04 11.96 -1.97
N ASN A 24 6.21 11.37 -1.10
CA ASN A 24 6.09 11.82 0.29
C ASN A 24 7.40 11.68 1.07
N LEU A 25 8.16 10.61 0.84
CA LEU A 25 9.47 10.43 1.47
C LEU A 25 10.41 11.59 1.11
N VAL A 26 10.52 11.90 -0.18
CA VAL A 26 11.38 12.96 -0.70
C VAL A 26 10.98 14.35 -0.18
N GLU A 27 9.68 14.62 -0.08
CA GLU A 27 9.14 15.91 0.39
C GLU A 27 9.27 16.11 1.91
N ASN A 28 9.61 15.07 2.66
CA ASN A 28 9.71 15.14 4.13
C ASN A 28 11.14 14.93 4.67
N PHE A 29 12.15 14.85 3.83
CA PHE A 29 13.53 14.84 4.29
C PHE A 29 13.90 16.18 4.95
N SER A 30 14.89 16.13 5.84
CA SER A 30 15.48 17.34 6.41
C SER A 30 16.38 18.06 5.40
N ASP A 31 16.75 19.32 5.71
CA ASP A 31 17.68 20.13 4.90
C ASP A 31 19.08 19.51 4.76
N GLN A 32 19.39 18.46 5.52
CA GLN A 32 20.65 17.72 5.42
C GLN A 32 20.68 16.74 4.23
N VAL A 33 19.53 16.48 3.62
CA VAL A 33 19.40 15.63 2.43
C VAL A 33 19.03 16.52 1.24
N ASP A 34 19.78 16.37 0.15
CA ASP A 34 19.49 16.98 -1.16
C ASP A 34 18.91 15.87 -2.08
N PRO A 35 17.58 15.61 -2.02
CA PRO A 35 16.97 14.53 -2.76
C PRO A 35 16.59 15.02 -4.17
N LEU A 36 16.74 14.13 -5.16
CA LEU A 36 16.35 14.42 -6.52
C LEU A 36 15.76 13.18 -7.20
N ILE A 37 14.49 13.25 -7.61
CA ILE A 37 13.86 12.25 -8.47
C ILE A 37 14.18 12.59 -9.93
N ILE A 38 14.78 11.65 -10.66
CA ILE A 38 15.22 11.88 -12.04
C ILE A 38 14.38 11.05 -13.00
N SER A 39 13.56 11.72 -13.82
CA SER A 39 12.68 11.05 -14.77
C SER A 39 12.44 11.93 -16.01
N LEU A 40 13.12 11.63 -17.12
CA LEU A 40 12.93 12.34 -18.38
C LEU A 40 11.47 12.22 -18.86
N PHE A 41 10.96 10.99 -18.91
CA PHE A 41 9.58 10.66 -19.28
C PHE A 41 8.86 10.03 -18.10
N TYR A 42 7.68 10.50 -17.76
CA TYR A 42 6.88 9.99 -16.64
C TYR A 42 5.37 10.07 -16.94
N LYS A 43 4.59 9.18 -16.33
CA LYS A 43 3.11 9.20 -16.37
C LYS A 43 2.46 9.37 -15.00
N ASN A 44 3.26 9.47 -13.95
CA ASN A 44 2.80 9.50 -12.58
C ASN A 44 2.29 10.88 -12.17
N HIS A 45 1.10 10.93 -11.57
CA HIS A 45 0.44 12.17 -11.17
C HIS A 45 1.05 12.79 -9.91
N TYR A 46 1.53 11.99 -8.96
CA TYR A 46 2.19 12.53 -7.76
C TYR A 46 3.49 13.25 -8.14
N LEU A 47 4.29 12.64 -9.02
CA LEU A 47 5.52 13.24 -9.50
C LEU A 47 5.28 14.57 -10.25
N LYS A 48 4.13 14.70 -10.93
CA LYS A 48 3.82 15.91 -11.70
C LYS A 48 3.86 17.17 -10.84
N ASN A 49 3.44 17.07 -9.59
CA ASN A 49 3.32 18.19 -8.66
C ASN A 49 4.53 18.33 -7.72
N SER A 50 5.48 17.37 -7.71
CA SER A 50 6.64 17.41 -6.83
C SER A 50 7.68 18.43 -7.30
N ASN A 51 8.23 19.22 -6.37
CA ASN A 51 9.31 20.18 -6.61
C ASN A 51 10.70 19.54 -6.60
N PHE A 52 10.84 18.32 -6.08
CA PHE A 52 12.10 17.58 -5.99
C PHE A 52 12.35 16.66 -7.18
N ALA A 53 11.78 16.96 -8.33
CA ALA A 53 11.87 16.14 -9.51
C ALA A 53 12.51 16.89 -10.68
N ASP A 54 13.59 16.32 -11.21
CA ASP A 54 14.15 16.66 -12.52
C ASP A 54 13.38 15.86 -13.58
N LYS A 55 12.32 16.47 -14.10
CA LYS A 55 11.33 15.87 -14.97
C LYS A 55 11.08 16.76 -16.18
N LEU A 56 10.92 16.17 -17.36
CA LEU A 56 10.74 16.95 -18.58
C LEU A 56 9.41 16.67 -19.29
N ILE A 57 9.04 15.40 -19.52
CA ILE A 57 7.93 15.05 -20.41
C ILE A 57 6.91 14.15 -19.71
N PHE A 58 5.72 14.71 -19.46
CA PHE A 58 4.56 13.92 -19.02
C PHE A 58 3.89 13.25 -20.21
N TYR A 59 3.57 11.95 -20.07
CA TYR A 59 2.82 11.22 -21.09
C TYR A 59 1.64 10.44 -20.50
N ASN A 60 0.57 10.29 -21.29
CA ASN A 60 -0.61 9.54 -20.86
C ASN A 60 -0.62 8.09 -21.35
N ARG A 61 -0.17 7.83 -22.59
CA ARG A 61 -0.12 6.50 -23.21
C ARG A 61 1.09 6.39 -24.12
N VAL A 62 1.82 5.30 -24.00
CA VAL A 62 3.01 5.02 -24.83
C VAL A 62 2.93 3.63 -25.48
N GLY A 63 2.04 2.75 -25.01
CA GLY A 63 1.85 1.41 -25.60
C GLY A 63 3.15 0.65 -25.81
N SER A 64 3.42 0.23 -27.05
CA SER A 64 4.64 -0.50 -27.44
C SER A 64 5.94 0.31 -27.31
N LEU A 65 5.85 1.65 -27.19
CA LEU A 65 7.01 2.53 -27.06
C LEU A 65 7.64 2.54 -25.66
N ILE A 66 7.08 1.84 -24.68
CA ILE A 66 7.56 1.82 -23.28
C ILE A 66 9.04 1.42 -23.18
N LYS A 67 9.53 0.55 -24.06
CA LYS A 67 10.94 0.14 -24.10
C LYS A 67 11.88 1.32 -24.45
N TYR A 68 11.47 2.16 -25.39
CA TYR A 68 12.23 3.36 -25.80
C TYR A 68 12.20 4.43 -24.70
N VAL A 69 11.04 4.63 -24.07
CA VAL A 69 10.87 5.52 -22.90
C VAL A 69 11.83 5.12 -21.78
N ASN A 70 11.87 3.85 -21.41
CA ASN A 70 12.76 3.36 -20.36
C ASN A 70 14.25 3.49 -20.75
N ARG A 71 14.58 3.27 -22.03
CA ARG A 71 15.96 3.47 -22.52
C ARG A 71 16.38 4.94 -22.45
N ALA A 72 15.52 5.86 -22.88
CA ALA A 72 15.78 7.29 -22.80
C ALA A 72 15.92 7.78 -21.35
N ASN A 73 15.04 7.31 -20.45
CA ASN A 73 15.14 7.59 -19.02
C ASN A 73 16.48 7.08 -18.44
N LYS A 74 16.92 5.88 -18.82
CA LYS A 74 18.19 5.33 -18.36
C LYS A 74 19.37 6.21 -18.81
N ILE A 75 19.43 6.59 -20.09
CA ILE A 75 20.48 7.45 -20.63
C ILE A 75 20.52 8.79 -19.87
N TYR A 76 19.35 9.37 -19.64
CA TYR A 76 19.22 10.63 -18.89
C TYR A 76 19.69 10.48 -17.44
N PHE A 77 19.30 9.41 -16.77
CA PHE A 77 19.73 9.12 -15.41
C PHE A 77 21.26 8.94 -15.33
N ASP A 78 21.84 8.15 -16.26
CA ASP A 78 23.29 7.92 -16.34
C ASP A 78 24.07 9.23 -16.59
N TYR A 79 23.52 10.13 -17.43
CA TYR A 79 24.08 11.47 -17.64
C TYR A 79 24.09 12.29 -16.35
N LYS A 80 22.98 12.30 -15.60
CA LYS A 80 22.88 13.00 -14.31
C LYS A 80 23.83 12.42 -13.26
N LEU A 81 23.98 11.09 -13.22
CA LEU A 81 24.95 10.43 -12.34
C LEU A 81 26.37 10.91 -12.55
N LYS A 82 26.82 10.98 -13.81
CA LYS A 82 28.18 11.42 -14.17
C LYS A 82 28.44 12.88 -13.75
N ASN A 83 27.44 13.74 -13.85
CA ASN A 83 27.60 15.18 -13.61
C ASN A 83 27.41 15.60 -12.15
N LYS A 84 26.68 14.83 -11.36
CA LYS A 84 26.24 15.27 -10.01
C LYS A 84 26.77 14.43 -8.85
N ASN A 85 27.37 13.25 -9.11
CA ASN A 85 27.96 12.35 -8.12
C ASN A 85 27.16 12.23 -6.81
N PRO A 86 26.02 11.52 -6.80
CA PRO A 86 25.25 11.33 -5.57
C PRO A 86 25.98 10.41 -4.58
N ASP A 87 25.69 10.56 -3.29
CA ASP A 87 26.14 9.65 -2.25
C ASP A 87 25.35 8.36 -2.25
N ILE A 88 24.03 8.48 -2.57
CA ILE A 88 23.08 7.35 -2.57
C ILE A 88 22.25 7.35 -3.85
N ILE A 89 21.98 6.16 -4.37
CA ILE A 89 20.95 5.87 -5.37
C ILE A 89 19.89 5.01 -4.69
N HIS A 90 18.69 5.54 -4.51
CA HIS A 90 17.55 4.80 -4.03
C HIS A 90 16.70 4.33 -5.21
N LEU A 91 16.73 3.04 -5.50
CA LEU A 91 15.94 2.41 -6.55
C LEU A 91 14.46 2.41 -6.17
N THR A 92 13.64 2.99 -7.03
CA THR A 92 12.20 3.15 -6.74
C THR A 92 11.39 1.89 -7.02
N TYR A 93 11.91 0.99 -7.87
CA TYR A 93 11.28 -0.29 -8.19
C TYR A 93 12.28 -1.25 -8.86
N TYR A 94 11.88 -2.53 -9.03
CA TYR A 94 12.69 -3.55 -9.70
C TYR A 94 12.66 -3.35 -11.21
N ASN A 95 13.83 -3.04 -11.79
CA ASN A 95 13.98 -2.92 -13.24
C ASN A 95 15.31 -3.53 -13.64
N GLU A 96 15.27 -4.59 -14.43
CA GLU A 96 16.43 -5.37 -14.86
C GLU A 96 17.55 -4.54 -15.53
N LYS A 97 17.18 -3.40 -16.11
CA LYS A 97 18.10 -2.54 -16.85
C LYS A 97 18.69 -1.40 -16.01
N ASN A 98 18.28 -1.26 -14.75
CA ASN A 98 18.61 -0.09 -13.92
C ASN A 98 19.71 -0.36 -12.89
N PHE A 99 20.61 -1.31 -13.18
CA PHE A 99 21.80 -1.40 -12.36
C PHE A 99 22.81 -0.34 -12.81
N TYR A 100 22.99 0.66 -11.97
CA TYR A 100 23.83 1.82 -12.28
C TYR A 100 25.28 1.59 -11.88
N ALA A 101 26.22 1.77 -12.83
CA ALA A 101 27.66 1.79 -12.57
C ALA A 101 28.02 3.10 -11.86
N SER A 102 28.03 3.11 -10.54
CA SER A 102 28.35 4.27 -9.71
C SER A 102 28.97 3.81 -8.39
N LYS A 103 29.82 4.68 -7.80
CA LYS A 103 30.37 4.49 -6.45
C LYS A 103 29.33 4.76 -5.35
N ALA A 104 28.20 5.41 -5.69
CA ALA A 104 27.12 5.69 -4.79
C ALA A 104 26.56 4.39 -4.15
N LYS A 105 26.22 4.47 -2.88
CA LYS A 105 25.54 3.37 -2.17
C LYS A 105 24.15 3.16 -2.77
N LYS A 106 23.75 1.90 -2.90
CA LYS A 106 22.49 1.50 -3.51
C LYS A 106 21.51 1.03 -2.47
N VAL A 107 20.35 1.67 -2.43
CA VAL A 107 19.25 1.35 -1.53
C VAL A 107 18.04 0.97 -2.35
N ILE A 108 17.22 0.06 -1.85
CA ILE A 108 15.90 -0.26 -2.43
C ILE A 108 14.88 -0.43 -1.30
N THR A 109 13.63 -0.05 -1.54
CA THR A 109 12.52 -0.38 -0.65
C THR A 109 11.79 -1.63 -1.15
N GLU A 110 11.65 -2.63 -0.26
CA GLU A 110 10.83 -3.82 -0.47
C GLU A 110 9.45 -3.61 0.15
N TYR A 111 8.42 -3.73 -0.68
CA TYR A 111 7.05 -3.41 -0.29
C TYR A 111 6.27 -4.64 0.17
N ASP A 112 6.40 -5.76 -0.52
CA ASP A 112 5.71 -7.01 -0.22
C ASP A 112 6.32 -8.19 -0.98
N LEU A 113 5.93 -9.40 -0.59
CA LEU A 113 6.27 -10.64 -1.30
C LEU A 113 5.00 -11.32 -1.87
N ILE A 114 4.00 -10.52 -2.28
CA ILE A 114 2.75 -11.04 -2.85
C ILE A 114 3.02 -11.89 -4.09
N LYS A 115 3.93 -11.47 -4.96
CA LYS A 115 4.28 -12.21 -6.18
C LYS A 115 4.91 -13.55 -5.85
N GLU A 116 5.80 -13.58 -4.89
CA GLU A 116 6.49 -14.77 -4.42
C GLU A 116 5.53 -15.77 -3.76
N LYS A 117 4.57 -15.27 -2.97
CA LYS A 117 3.66 -16.11 -2.18
C LYS A 117 2.45 -16.61 -2.98
N PHE A 118 1.89 -15.80 -3.87
CA PHE A 118 0.60 -16.09 -4.52
C PHE A 118 0.67 -16.27 -6.02
N TYR A 119 1.78 -15.85 -6.66
CA TYR A 119 1.90 -15.81 -8.11
C TYR A 119 3.29 -16.22 -8.59
N ALA A 120 4.01 -17.06 -7.84
CA ALA A 120 5.41 -17.41 -8.10
C ALA A 120 5.63 -17.93 -9.53
N GLU A 121 4.78 -18.84 -10.01
CA GLU A 121 4.87 -19.42 -11.36
C GLU A 121 4.80 -18.34 -12.46
N LYS A 122 3.92 -17.35 -12.28
CA LYS A 122 3.72 -16.27 -13.26
C LYS A 122 4.87 -15.25 -13.28
N TYR A 123 5.55 -15.06 -12.14
CA TYR A 123 6.56 -14.02 -11.95
C TYR A 123 7.96 -14.58 -11.68
N GLN A 124 8.25 -15.80 -12.12
CA GLN A 124 9.52 -16.50 -11.87
C GLN A 124 10.74 -15.68 -12.31
N ASP A 125 10.73 -15.12 -13.51
CA ASP A 125 11.83 -14.29 -14.01
C ASP A 125 12.08 -13.05 -13.14
N GLN A 126 11.01 -12.43 -12.67
CA GLN A 126 11.12 -11.25 -11.81
C GLN A 126 11.64 -11.61 -10.42
N ILE A 127 11.23 -12.75 -9.86
CA ILE A 127 11.71 -13.27 -8.58
C ILE A 127 13.21 -13.58 -8.67
N GLU A 128 13.64 -14.24 -9.73
CA GLU A 128 15.06 -14.53 -9.99
C GLU A 128 15.88 -13.23 -10.17
N TYR A 129 15.33 -12.26 -10.86
CA TYR A 129 15.96 -10.95 -11.00
C TYR A 129 16.10 -10.22 -9.66
N LYS A 130 15.05 -10.24 -8.79
CA LYS A 130 15.11 -9.67 -7.44
C LYS A 130 16.26 -10.27 -6.63
N LYS A 131 16.44 -11.60 -6.69
CA LYS A 131 17.55 -12.28 -6.01
C LYS A 131 18.91 -11.71 -6.42
N LYS A 132 19.17 -11.63 -7.73
CA LYS A 132 20.43 -11.06 -8.26
C LYS A 132 20.61 -9.58 -7.93
N LEU A 133 19.51 -8.82 -7.86
CA LEU A 133 19.55 -7.42 -7.49
C LEU A 133 19.95 -7.24 -6.02
N PHE A 134 19.36 -8.02 -5.10
CA PHE A 134 19.65 -7.92 -3.67
C PHE A 134 21.10 -8.24 -3.30
N GLU A 135 21.79 -9.08 -4.08
CA GLU A 135 23.23 -9.33 -3.92
C GLU A 135 24.04 -8.04 -4.11
N LYS A 136 23.58 -7.14 -4.98
CA LYS A 136 24.26 -5.91 -5.40
C LYS A 136 23.80 -4.65 -4.66
N ILE A 137 22.79 -4.76 -3.81
CA ILE A 137 22.26 -3.66 -2.99
C ILE A 137 23.03 -3.56 -1.68
N ASP A 138 23.39 -2.34 -1.29
CA ASP A 138 24.07 -2.08 0.00
C ASP A 138 23.06 -2.14 1.15
N GLN A 139 21.81 -1.65 0.96
CA GLN A 139 20.79 -1.64 2.00
C GLN A 139 19.38 -1.83 1.43
N ILE A 140 18.57 -2.67 2.10
CA ILE A 140 17.17 -2.89 1.77
C ILE A 140 16.31 -2.32 2.90
N ILE A 141 15.34 -1.49 2.56
CA ILE A 141 14.33 -0.99 3.48
C ILE A 141 13.09 -1.86 3.32
N CYS A 142 12.65 -2.54 4.37
CA CYS A 142 11.36 -3.22 4.40
C CYS A 142 10.33 -2.33 5.09
N ILE A 143 9.12 -2.28 4.55
CA ILE A 143 8.06 -1.41 5.08
C ILE A 143 7.38 -1.96 6.34
N SER A 144 7.67 -3.22 6.72
CA SER A 144 7.21 -3.84 7.97
C SER A 144 8.20 -4.92 8.43
N SER A 145 8.12 -5.30 9.70
CA SER A 145 8.89 -6.42 10.27
C SER A 145 8.50 -7.74 9.62
N ASN A 146 7.23 -7.90 9.27
CA ASN A 146 6.77 -9.06 8.54
C ASN A 146 7.44 -9.16 7.16
N THR A 147 7.50 -8.06 6.40
CA THR A 147 8.18 -8.03 5.08
C THR A 147 9.67 -8.36 5.23
N LYS A 148 10.34 -7.85 6.28
CA LYS A 148 11.72 -8.20 6.60
C LYS A 148 11.89 -9.70 6.83
N LYS A 149 11.04 -10.29 7.68
CA LYS A 149 11.06 -11.74 7.99
C LYS A 149 10.88 -12.57 6.71
N ASP A 150 9.89 -12.25 5.91
CA ASP A 150 9.60 -12.94 4.66
C ASP A 150 10.74 -12.83 3.65
N LEU A 151 11.33 -11.63 3.53
CA LEU A 151 12.47 -11.38 2.66
C LEU A 151 13.69 -12.23 3.05
N GLN A 152 14.01 -12.27 4.35
CA GLN A 152 15.10 -13.09 4.88
C GLN A 152 14.88 -14.57 4.61
N GLN A 153 13.68 -15.07 4.86
CA GLN A 153 13.33 -16.48 4.62
C GLN A 153 13.40 -16.86 3.13
N LYS A 154 12.92 -15.97 2.24
CA LYS A 154 12.86 -16.26 0.81
C LYS A 154 14.20 -16.17 0.09
N TYR A 155 15.03 -15.17 0.43
CA TYR A 155 16.23 -14.82 -0.33
C TYR A 155 17.54 -15.02 0.45
N SER A 156 17.49 -15.47 1.71
CA SER A 156 18.66 -15.70 2.57
C SER A 156 19.61 -14.49 2.65
N ILE A 157 19.03 -13.28 2.75
CA ILE A 157 19.79 -12.03 2.80
C ILE A 157 20.30 -11.79 4.23
N ASP A 158 21.52 -11.29 4.37
CA ASP A 158 22.10 -10.90 5.65
C ASP A 158 21.20 -9.86 6.34
N ALA A 159 20.88 -10.12 7.62
CA ALA A 159 20.05 -9.26 8.45
C ALA A 159 20.60 -7.83 8.58
N SER A 160 21.92 -7.64 8.50
CA SER A 160 22.59 -6.34 8.57
C SER A 160 22.25 -5.43 7.37
N LYS A 161 21.93 -6.03 6.22
CA LYS A 161 21.52 -5.33 5.02
C LYS A 161 20.02 -4.94 5.01
N ILE A 162 19.23 -5.34 6.02
CA ILE A 162 17.80 -5.13 6.03
C ILE A 162 17.38 -4.28 7.22
N SER A 163 16.80 -3.14 6.97
CA SER A 163 16.18 -2.29 8.00
C SER A 163 14.67 -2.17 7.77
N VAL A 164 13.93 -1.95 8.85
CA VAL A 164 12.50 -1.69 8.79
C VAL A 164 12.28 -0.18 8.93
N VAL A 165 11.52 0.40 8.01
CA VAL A 165 11.01 1.76 8.11
C VAL A 165 9.54 1.74 7.72
N HIS A 166 8.68 2.06 8.67
CA HIS A 166 7.23 2.06 8.44
C HIS A 166 6.80 3.17 7.50
N LEU A 167 5.80 2.88 6.69
CA LEU A 167 5.11 3.90 5.90
C LEU A 167 4.27 4.82 6.79
N ALA A 168 3.64 5.79 6.17
CA ALA A 168 2.75 6.72 6.83
C ALA A 168 1.46 6.93 6.03
N VAL A 169 0.53 7.66 6.60
CA VAL A 169 -0.71 8.10 5.97
C VAL A 169 -0.79 9.63 5.98
N ASN A 170 -1.39 10.20 4.96
CA ASN A 170 -1.73 11.61 4.97
C ASN A 170 -2.92 11.82 5.92
N LYS A 171 -2.76 12.73 6.87
CA LYS A 171 -3.80 13.02 7.88
C LYS A 171 -4.86 14.00 7.38
N ASP A 172 -5.04 14.11 6.06
CA ASP A 172 -6.12 14.90 5.48
C ASP A 172 -7.46 14.21 5.72
N LYS A 173 -8.40 14.95 6.35
CA LYS A 173 -9.75 14.48 6.65
C LYS A 173 -10.80 15.07 5.70
N ASN A 174 -10.39 15.74 4.64
CA ASN A 174 -11.34 16.29 3.66
C ASN A 174 -12.13 15.17 3.01
N VAL A 175 -13.42 15.41 2.84
CA VAL A 175 -14.38 14.48 2.22
C VAL A 175 -15.12 15.18 1.10
N ARG A 176 -15.57 14.40 0.12
CA ARG A 176 -16.59 14.84 -0.83
C ARG A 176 -17.94 14.30 -0.37
N GLU A 177 -18.79 15.17 0.16
CA GLU A 177 -20.12 14.77 0.64
C GLU A 177 -20.94 14.14 -0.51
N ARG A 178 -21.63 13.05 -0.17
CA ARG A 178 -22.51 12.30 -1.09
C ARG A 178 -23.85 12.06 -0.41
N SER A 179 -24.94 12.17 -1.15
CA SER A 179 -26.24 11.71 -0.69
C SER A 179 -26.41 10.25 -1.13
N LEU A 180 -26.33 9.34 -0.18
CA LEU A 180 -26.48 7.90 -0.42
C LEU A 180 -27.78 7.42 0.24
N ASN A 181 -28.64 6.78 -0.53
CA ASN A 181 -29.84 6.10 -0.02
C ASN A 181 -29.52 4.64 0.32
N ILE A 182 -28.62 4.44 1.31
CA ILE A 182 -28.22 3.12 1.81
C ILE A 182 -28.31 3.08 3.32
N ARG A 183 -28.41 1.90 3.90
CA ARG A 183 -28.42 1.70 5.35
C ARG A 183 -27.02 1.97 5.93
N PRO A 184 -26.86 1.99 7.27
CA PRO A 184 -25.56 1.84 7.89
C PRO A 184 -24.83 0.64 7.27
N PHE A 185 -23.52 0.73 7.05
CA PHE A 185 -22.83 -0.25 6.21
C PHE A 185 -21.50 -0.70 6.77
N ILE A 186 -21.11 -1.90 6.33
CA ILE A 186 -19.78 -2.50 6.46
C ILE A 186 -19.01 -2.13 5.22
N LEU A 187 -17.83 -1.54 5.38
CA LEU A 187 -16.99 -1.10 4.28
C LEU A 187 -15.87 -2.12 4.00
N TYR A 188 -15.69 -2.47 2.73
CA TYR A 188 -14.54 -3.16 2.18
C TYR A 188 -13.86 -2.27 1.14
N VAL A 189 -12.52 -2.17 1.16
CA VAL A 189 -11.77 -1.30 0.24
C VAL A 189 -10.72 -2.09 -0.53
N GLY A 190 -10.70 -1.93 -1.85
CA GLY A 190 -9.66 -2.44 -2.74
C GLY A 190 -10.11 -3.50 -3.73
N LEU A 191 -9.12 -4.12 -4.37
CA LEU A 191 -9.35 -5.24 -5.30
C LEU A 191 -9.91 -6.44 -4.54
N ARG A 192 -10.78 -7.21 -5.18
CA ARG A 192 -11.39 -8.42 -4.59
C ARG A 192 -10.68 -9.71 -5.03
N GLN A 193 -9.35 -9.63 -5.22
CA GLN A 193 -8.51 -10.75 -5.65
C GLN A 193 -8.26 -11.77 -4.52
N ARG A 194 -7.72 -12.95 -4.90
CA ARG A 194 -7.52 -14.12 -4.01
C ARG A 194 -6.99 -13.78 -2.62
N TYR A 195 -5.82 -13.14 -2.53
CA TYR A 195 -5.18 -12.83 -1.25
C TYR A 195 -5.88 -11.72 -0.46
N LYS A 196 -6.72 -10.90 -1.11
CA LYS A 196 -7.57 -9.90 -0.45
C LYS A 196 -8.76 -10.51 0.28
N ASN A 197 -9.04 -11.78 0.05
CA ASN A 197 -9.97 -12.62 0.80
C ASN A 197 -11.41 -12.07 0.93
N PHE A 198 -11.85 -11.34 -0.08
CA PHE A 198 -13.22 -10.79 -0.15
C PHE A 198 -14.28 -11.87 0.03
N ILE A 199 -14.04 -13.08 -0.52
CA ILE A 199 -14.97 -14.19 -0.49
C ILE A 199 -15.34 -14.59 0.95
N ASN A 200 -14.37 -14.66 1.86
CA ASN A 200 -14.64 -15.02 3.25
C ASN A 200 -15.38 -13.90 4.00
N ALA A 201 -15.08 -12.64 3.69
CA ALA A 201 -15.82 -11.51 4.27
C ALA A 201 -17.30 -11.52 3.86
N ILE A 202 -17.60 -11.73 2.58
CA ILE A 202 -18.99 -11.75 2.10
C ILE A 202 -19.74 -13.01 2.57
N LYS A 203 -19.05 -14.15 2.72
CA LYS A 203 -19.62 -15.36 3.33
C LYS A 203 -19.95 -15.15 4.80
N ALA A 204 -19.09 -14.51 5.57
CA ALA A 204 -19.36 -14.18 6.98
C ALA A 204 -20.57 -13.25 7.12
N TYR A 205 -20.65 -12.20 6.29
CA TYR A 205 -21.82 -11.33 6.22
C TYR A 205 -23.10 -12.10 5.86
N ALA A 206 -23.03 -13.01 4.87
CA ALA A 206 -24.18 -13.80 4.41
C ALA A 206 -24.72 -14.76 5.46
N ARG A 207 -23.88 -15.29 6.35
CA ARG A 207 -24.30 -16.21 7.43
C ARG A 207 -25.14 -15.55 8.51
N SER A 208 -24.88 -14.28 8.79
CA SER A 208 -25.58 -13.53 9.83
C SER A 208 -26.89 -12.90 9.31
N ASN A 209 -28.02 -13.37 9.83
CA ASN A 209 -29.31 -12.73 9.54
C ASN A 209 -29.39 -11.31 10.12
N LYS A 210 -28.76 -11.07 11.27
CA LYS A 210 -28.76 -9.75 11.90
C LYS A 210 -28.02 -8.72 11.05
N LEU A 211 -26.85 -9.10 10.50
CA LEU A 211 -26.08 -8.22 9.62
C LEU A 211 -26.86 -7.90 8.33
N LYS A 212 -27.39 -8.92 7.66
CA LYS A 212 -28.17 -8.75 6.43
C LYS A 212 -29.42 -7.87 6.61
N LEU A 213 -30.07 -7.95 7.76
CA LEU A 213 -31.26 -7.13 8.04
C LEU A 213 -30.93 -5.66 8.30
N ASN A 214 -29.84 -5.37 9.00
CA ASN A 214 -29.59 -4.03 9.55
C ASN A 214 -28.51 -3.24 8.78
N PHE A 215 -27.63 -3.90 8.06
CA PHE A 215 -26.48 -3.27 7.40
C PHE A 215 -26.40 -3.64 5.93
N ASP A 216 -25.90 -2.70 5.14
CA ASP A 216 -25.49 -2.94 3.77
C ASP A 216 -24.00 -3.31 3.73
N PHE A 217 -23.56 -3.96 2.65
CA PHE A 217 -22.15 -4.26 2.42
C PHE A 217 -21.65 -3.40 1.26
N VAL A 218 -20.70 -2.53 1.54
CA VAL A 218 -20.17 -1.57 0.56
C VAL A 218 -18.75 -1.96 0.17
N CYS A 219 -18.50 -2.10 -1.12
CA CYS A 219 -17.18 -2.27 -1.72
C CYS A 219 -16.74 -0.98 -2.38
N PHE A 220 -15.61 -0.41 -1.98
CA PHE A 220 -15.03 0.75 -2.65
C PHE A 220 -13.77 0.32 -3.44
N GLY A 221 -13.73 0.65 -4.72
CA GLY A 221 -12.67 0.25 -5.64
C GLY A 221 -12.79 -1.19 -6.15
N GLY A 222 -11.81 -1.60 -6.93
CA GLY A 222 -11.75 -2.95 -7.49
C GLY A 222 -12.60 -3.20 -8.74
N GLY A 223 -13.31 -2.20 -9.25
CA GLY A 223 -14.18 -2.29 -10.42
C GLY A 223 -15.55 -2.91 -10.12
N ASN A 224 -16.42 -2.95 -11.11
CA ASN A 224 -17.74 -3.60 -11.01
C ASN A 224 -17.63 -5.06 -10.58
N PHE A 225 -18.69 -5.62 -10.00
CA PHE A 225 -18.73 -7.04 -9.65
C PHE A 225 -18.64 -7.91 -10.90
N SER A 226 -17.79 -8.91 -10.84
CA SER A 226 -17.63 -9.92 -11.88
C SER A 226 -18.81 -10.90 -11.90
N LYS A 227 -18.98 -11.64 -13.01
CA LYS A 227 -20.01 -12.70 -13.11
C LYS A 227 -19.88 -13.72 -11.98
N THR A 228 -18.66 -14.12 -11.64
CA THR A 228 -18.38 -15.06 -10.55
C THR A 228 -18.79 -14.50 -9.17
N GLU A 229 -18.60 -13.21 -8.95
CA GLU A 229 -19.05 -12.55 -7.69
C GLU A 229 -20.59 -12.46 -7.64
N GLU A 230 -21.25 -12.13 -8.75
CA GLU A 230 -22.71 -12.13 -8.83
C GLU A 230 -23.31 -13.54 -8.64
N GLU A 231 -22.66 -14.59 -9.15
CA GLU A 231 -23.03 -15.99 -8.91
C GLU A 231 -22.85 -16.38 -7.42
N LEU A 232 -21.76 -15.92 -6.80
CA LEU A 232 -21.53 -16.12 -5.37
C LEU A 232 -22.64 -15.46 -4.54
N PHE A 233 -23.04 -14.23 -4.84
CA PHE A 233 -24.09 -13.54 -4.10
C PHE A 233 -25.42 -14.29 -4.19
N ARG A 234 -25.77 -14.80 -5.37
CA ARG A 234 -26.98 -15.65 -5.57
C ARG A 234 -26.89 -16.94 -4.78
N SER A 235 -25.74 -17.64 -4.82
CA SER A 235 -25.55 -18.90 -4.08
C SER A 235 -25.63 -18.74 -2.58
N LEU A 236 -25.30 -17.55 -2.06
CA LEU A 236 -25.39 -17.19 -0.66
C LEU A 236 -26.77 -16.60 -0.28
N SER A 237 -27.73 -16.57 -1.21
CA SER A 237 -29.07 -15.99 -1.03
C SER A 237 -29.02 -14.54 -0.49
N LEU A 238 -28.06 -13.75 -0.99
CA LEU A 238 -27.92 -12.35 -0.61
C LEU A 238 -28.87 -11.48 -1.43
N ASP A 239 -29.53 -10.54 -0.77
CA ASP A 239 -30.26 -9.48 -1.45
C ASP A 239 -29.26 -8.56 -2.18
N ARG A 240 -29.28 -8.61 -3.50
CA ARG A 240 -28.35 -7.85 -4.34
C ARG A 240 -28.45 -6.33 -4.13
N SER A 241 -29.61 -5.83 -3.75
CA SER A 241 -29.85 -4.42 -3.46
C SER A 241 -29.12 -3.94 -2.18
N ARG A 242 -28.55 -4.86 -1.41
CA ARG A 242 -27.79 -4.60 -0.17
C ARG A 242 -26.29 -4.63 -0.34
N ILE A 243 -25.81 -4.99 -1.54
CA ILE A 243 -24.38 -5.07 -1.84
C ILE A 243 -24.04 -4.02 -2.87
N HIS A 244 -23.30 -3.01 -2.46
CA HIS A 244 -23.02 -1.84 -3.27
C HIS A 244 -21.57 -1.79 -3.72
N TYR A 245 -21.33 -1.23 -4.88
CA TYR A 245 -20.02 -0.90 -5.40
C TYR A 245 -19.95 0.60 -5.67
N PHE A 246 -18.83 1.19 -5.22
CA PHE A 246 -18.49 2.59 -5.49
C PHE A 246 -17.03 2.72 -5.90
N GLU A 247 -16.75 3.78 -6.62
CA GLU A 247 -15.40 4.20 -7.00
C GLU A 247 -15.29 5.72 -6.92
N GLY A 248 -14.06 6.20 -6.91
CA GLY A 248 -13.77 7.62 -6.86
C GLY A 248 -12.32 7.89 -6.51
N ASP A 249 -12.04 9.12 -6.14
CA ASP A 249 -10.74 9.55 -5.64
C ASP A 249 -10.63 9.42 -4.10
N GLN A 250 -9.56 9.98 -3.52
CA GLN A 250 -9.33 9.91 -2.08
C GLN A 250 -10.40 10.64 -1.26
N LEU A 251 -10.97 11.75 -1.78
CA LEU A 251 -12.02 12.49 -1.07
C LEU A 251 -13.32 11.68 -0.99
N ASP A 252 -13.61 10.92 -2.04
CA ASP A 252 -14.74 9.99 -2.05
C ASP A 252 -14.50 8.84 -1.08
N LEU A 253 -13.31 8.22 -1.08
CA LEU A 253 -12.96 7.13 -0.17
C LEU A 253 -13.01 7.59 1.29
N ASN A 254 -12.52 8.78 1.59
CA ASN A 254 -12.58 9.37 2.93
C ASN A 254 -14.03 9.48 3.42
N TYR A 255 -14.98 9.87 2.55
CA TYR A 255 -16.41 9.90 2.87
C TYR A 255 -16.91 8.51 3.28
N PHE A 256 -16.57 7.45 2.52
CA PHE A 256 -16.99 6.09 2.87
C PHE A 256 -16.38 5.59 4.18
N TYR A 257 -15.11 5.87 4.46
CA TYR A 257 -14.52 5.57 5.77
C TYR A 257 -15.26 6.30 6.90
N GLN A 258 -15.52 7.60 6.75
CA GLN A 258 -16.21 8.42 7.78
C GLN A 258 -17.60 7.92 8.09
N LYS A 259 -18.36 7.45 7.08
CA LYS A 259 -19.76 7.01 7.21
C LYS A 259 -19.91 5.52 7.52
N ALA A 260 -18.87 4.71 7.32
CA ALA A 260 -18.94 3.28 7.61
C ALA A 260 -19.12 3.01 9.11
N ARG A 261 -19.96 2.02 9.42
CA ARG A 261 -20.09 1.51 10.79
C ARG A 261 -18.82 0.83 11.25
N ILE A 262 -18.25 -0.01 10.37
CA ILE A 262 -16.94 -0.66 10.52
C ILE A 262 -16.27 -0.77 9.16
N PHE A 263 -14.95 -0.79 9.16
CA PHE A 263 -14.14 -1.17 8.01
C PHE A 263 -13.57 -2.58 8.23
N ILE A 264 -13.79 -3.47 7.26
CA ILE A 264 -13.24 -4.83 7.27
C ILE A 264 -12.11 -4.98 6.27
N PHE A 265 -10.95 -5.50 6.73
CA PHE A 265 -9.77 -5.73 5.91
C PHE A 265 -9.29 -7.18 6.05
N PRO A 266 -9.89 -8.13 5.30
CA PRO A 266 -9.74 -9.57 5.50
C PRO A 266 -8.55 -10.18 4.75
N SER A 267 -7.63 -9.36 4.23
CA SER A 267 -6.50 -9.83 3.42
C SER A 267 -5.70 -10.93 4.13
N LEU A 268 -5.32 -11.96 3.39
CA LEU A 268 -4.45 -13.03 3.89
C LEU A 268 -3.00 -12.55 4.06
N TYR A 269 -2.61 -11.55 3.26
CA TYR A 269 -1.26 -11.01 3.24
C TYR A 269 -1.23 -9.60 2.66
N GLU A 270 -0.43 -8.72 3.26
CA GLU A 270 -0.06 -7.39 2.77
C GLU A 270 1.37 -7.05 3.24
N GLY A 271 1.99 -6.09 2.59
CA GLY A 271 3.27 -5.56 3.04
C GLY A 271 3.15 -4.57 4.20
N PHE A 272 2.00 -3.81 4.27
CA PHE A 272 1.79 -2.80 5.31
C PHE A 272 0.32 -2.63 5.72
N GLY A 273 -0.57 -2.29 4.78
CA GLY A 273 -1.98 -2.06 5.10
C GLY A 273 -2.31 -0.57 5.27
N ILE A 274 -1.89 0.29 4.36
CA ILE A 274 -2.26 1.72 4.37
C ILE A 274 -3.76 1.95 4.59
N PRO A 275 -4.69 1.18 3.99
CA PRO A 275 -6.13 1.33 4.23
C PRO A 275 -6.56 1.24 5.70
N LEU A 276 -5.82 0.52 6.55
CA LEU A 276 -6.10 0.46 7.99
C LEU A 276 -5.85 1.81 8.66
N LEU A 277 -4.73 2.47 8.31
CA LEU A 277 -4.40 3.79 8.84
C LEU A 277 -5.30 4.88 8.24
N GLU A 278 -5.71 4.76 6.98
CA GLU A 278 -6.68 5.66 6.35
C GLU A 278 -8.04 5.59 7.07
N ALA A 279 -8.53 4.38 7.36
CA ALA A 279 -9.76 4.18 8.12
C ALA A 279 -9.66 4.79 9.53
N MET A 280 -8.55 4.54 10.24
CA MET A 280 -8.28 5.14 11.56
C MET A 280 -8.26 6.67 11.49
N ASN A 281 -7.66 7.26 10.45
CA ASN A 281 -7.63 8.72 10.25
C ASN A 281 -9.03 9.31 10.08
N MET A 282 -9.94 8.57 9.46
CA MET A 282 -11.34 8.94 9.28
C MET A 282 -12.24 8.50 10.45
N GLU A 283 -11.63 8.08 11.57
CA GLU A 283 -12.34 7.61 12.78
C GLU A 283 -13.30 6.44 12.49
N CYS A 284 -12.95 5.60 11.52
CA CYS A 284 -13.68 4.38 11.21
C CYS A 284 -13.14 3.23 12.07
N PRO A 285 -13.99 2.52 12.85
CA PRO A 285 -13.56 1.33 13.57
C PRO A 285 -13.10 0.23 12.64
N VAL A 286 -11.95 -0.39 12.94
CA VAL A 286 -11.26 -1.33 12.07
C VAL A 286 -11.39 -2.77 12.57
N MET A 287 -11.66 -3.67 11.65
CA MET A 287 -11.51 -5.13 11.80
C MET A 287 -10.55 -5.64 10.73
N CYS A 288 -9.49 -6.35 11.10
CA CYS A 288 -8.54 -6.89 10.11
C CYS A 288 -8.05 -8.29 10.50
N SER A 289 -7.44 -8.97 9.54
CA SER A 289 -6.84 -10.28 9.77
C SER A 289 -5.75 -10.22 10.84
N ASP A 290 -5.55 -11.31 11.59
CA ASP A 290 -4.49 -11.47 12.59
C ASP A 290 -3.16 -12.01 11.99
N THR A 291 -2.99 -11.84 10.70
CA THR A 291 -1.86 -12.37 9.93
C THR A 291 -1.00 -11.26 9.32
N SER A 292 0.14 -11.65 8.73
CA SER A 292 1.02 -10.73 8.01
C SER A 292 1.50 -9.56 8.88
N CYS A 293 1.52 -8.36 8.34
CA CYS A 293 1.94 -7.14 9.05
C CYS A 293 0.85 -6.51 9.92
N PHE A 294 -0.41 -6.99 9.87
CA PHE A 294 -1.52 -6.26 10.48
C PHE A 294 -1.41 -6.09 11.99
N PRO A 295 -1.08 -7.13 12.79
CA PRO A 295 -0.91 -6.93 14.24
C PRO A 295 0.13 -5.88 14.59
N GLU A 296 1.23 -5.80 13.82
CA GLU A 296 2.30 -4.80 13.96
C GLU A 296 1.78 -3.37 13.67
N ILE A 297 0.91 -3.24 12.65
CA ILE A 297 0.43 -1.94 12.18
C ILE A 297 -0.71 -1.39 13.04
N VAL A 298 -1.64 -2.25 13.44
CA VAL A 298 -2.84 -1.79 14.16
C VAL A 298 -2.65 -1.79 15.67
N ASN A 299 -1.66 -2.53 16.21
CA ASN A 299 -1.51 -2.73 17.64
C ASN A 299 -2.84 -3.18 18.29
N ASP A 300 -3.38 -2.40 19.25
CA ASP A 300 -4.66 -2.65 19.91
C ASP A 300 -5.81 -1.78 19.36
N ALA A 301 -5.59 -1.11 18.21
CA ALA A 301 -6.55 -0.18 17.61
C ALA A 301 -7.51 -0.85 16.60
N ALA A 302 -7.53 -2.18 16.51
CA ALA A 302 -8.44 -2.93 15.65
C ALA A 302 -8.86 -4.24 16.32
N ILE A 303 -9.97 -4.82 15.84
CA ILE A 303 -10.34 -6.20 16.15
C ILE A 303 -9.65 -7.13 15.17
N LEU A 304 -8.80 -8.01 15.69
CA LEU A 304 -8.11 -9.04 14.91
C LEU A 304 -8.97 -10.31 14.81
N PHE A 305 -8.94 -10.95 13.62
CA PHE A 305 -9.64 -12.22 13.36
C PHE A 305 -8.81 -13.16 12.48
N ASP A 306 -9.04 -14.46 12.61
CA ASP A 306 -8.49 -15.44 11.67
C ASP A 306 -9.20 -15.30 10.31
N PRO A 307 -8.49 -14.92 9.23
CA PRO A 307 -9.09 -14.72 7.91
C PRO A 307 -9.57 -16.02 7.25
N THR A 308 -9.21 -17.18 7.78
CA THR A 308 -9.59 -18.50 7.27
C THR A 308 -10.83 -19.07 7.98
N ASP A 309 -11.14 -18.59 9.18
CA ASP A 309 -12.32 -19.00 9.97
C ASP A 309 -13.50 -18.04 9.75
N ILE A 310 -14.42 -18.43 8.86
CA ILE A 310 -15.62 -17.66 8.53
C ILE A 310 -16.55 -17.50 9.75
N GLY A 311 -16.62 -18.52 10.62
CA GLY A 311 -17.46 -18.47 11.82
C GLY A 311 -16.93 -17.46 12.86
N SER A 312 -15.62 -17.47 13.11
CA SER A 312 -14.95 -16.48 13.95
C SER A 312 -15.14 -15.06 13.39
N LEU A 313 -15.01 -14.89 12.08
CA LEU A 313 -15.20 -13.62 11.40
C LEU A 313 -16.63 -13.10 11.54
N GLU A 314 -17.65 -13.95 11.30
CA GLU A 314 -19.07 -13.64 11.50
C GLU A 314 -19.32 -13.17 12.95
N PHE A 315 -18.90 -13.99 13.93
CA PHE A 315 -19.10 -13.70 15.36
C PHE A 315 -18.47 -12.37 15.79
N LYS A 316 -17.20 -12.14 15.41
CA LYS A 316 -16.49 -10.90 15.74
C LYS A 316 -17.10 -9.68 15.06
N MET A 317 -17.57 -9.83 13.81
CA MET A 317 -18.26 -8.78 13.08
C MET A 317 -19.57 -8.38 13.77
N GLU A 318 -20.41 -9.37 14.15
CA GLU A 318 -21.64 -9.10 14.90
C GLU A 318 -21.34 -8.44 16.25
N LYS A 319 -20.39 -9.00 17.00
CA LYS A 319 -20.04 -8.45 18.32
C LYS A 319 -19.60 -7.00 18.24
N LEU A 320 -18.73 -6.69 17.28
CA LEU A 320 -18.20 -5.33 17.11
C LEU A 320 -19.28 -4.35 16.70
N ILE A 321 -20.09 -4.70 15.68
CA ILE A 321 -20.98 -3.74 15.02
C ILE A 321 -22.13 -3.26 15.90
N TYR A 322 -22.50 -4.05 16.93
CA TYR A 322 -23.57 -3.72 17.90
C TYR A 322 -23.05 -3.18 19.24
N ASP A 323 -21.73 -3.11 19.43
CA ASP A 323 -21.12 -2.59 20.68
C ASP A 323 -20.63 -1.15 20.46
N ASP A 324 -21.49 -0.18 20.76
CA ASP A 324 -21.17 1.24 20.59
C ASP A 324 -19.97 1.69 21.44
N GLN A 325 -19.83 1.11 22.65
CA GLN A 325 -18.73 1.46 23.54
C GLN A 325 -17.39 0.96 22.98
N LEU A 326 -17.38 -0.26 22.43
CA LEU A 326 -16.20 -0.83 21.78
C LEU A 326 -15.83 -0.03 20.53
N LEU A 327 -16.81 0.36 19.71
CA LEU A 327 -16.58 1.20 18.53
C LEU A 327 -15.95 2.54 18.90
N LEU A 328 -16.45 3.22 19.94
CA LEU A 328 -15.89 4.48 20.43
C LEU A 328 -14.46 4.29 20.95
N ASN A 329 -14.20 3.21 21.67
CA ASN A 329 -12.85 2.89 22.15
C ASN A 329 -11.88 2.66 20.98
N LEU A 330 -12.27 1.91 19.94
CA LEU A 330 -11.43 1.67 18.76
C LEU A 330 -11.15 2.96 17.98
N LYS A 331 -12.11 3.88 17.87
CA LYS A 331 -11.87 5.20 17.25
C LYS A 331 -10.79 5.97 18.00
N LYS A 332 -10.85 6.02 19.33
CA LYS A 332 -9.84 6.66 20.16
C LYS A 332 -8.46 6.01 19.98
N LYS A 333 -8.40 4.68 20.13
CA LYS A 333 -7.15 3.92 19.94
C LYS A 333 -6.58 4.08 18.53
N GLY A 334 -7.45 4.10 17.50
CA GLY A 334 -7.04 4.35 16.11
C GLY A 334 -6.36 5.71 15.95
N ASN A 335 -6.96 6.76 16.52
CA ASN A 335 -6.38 8.09 16.49
C ASN A 335 -5.03 8.16 17.23
N ASP A 336 -4.92 7.50 18.41
CA ASP A 336 -3.66 7.42 19.17
C ASP A 336 -2.58 6.65 18.37
N ASN A 337 -2.94 5.54 17.73
CA ASN A 337 -2.04 4.72 16.92
C ASN A 337 -1.44 5.49 15.73
N LEU A 338 -2.18 6.43 15.13
CA LEU A 338 -1.70 7.28 14.03
C LEU A 338 -0.50 8.15 14.39
N ASN A 339 -0.20 8.38 15.67
CA ASN A 339 0.98 9.12 16.10
C ASN A 339 2.28 8.36 15.81
N ASN A 340 2.20 7.04 15.60
CA ASN A 340 3.34 6.21 15.23
C ASN A 340 3.69 6.33 13.73
N TYR A 341 2.80 6.87 12.88
CA TYR A 341 2.89 6.83 11.43
C TYR A 341 2.82 8.23 10.81
N SER A 342 3.98 8.87 10.63
CA SER A 342 4.09 10.16 9.95
C SER A 342 5.17 10.14 8.88
N TRP A 343 4.97 10.88 7.79
CA TRP A 343 5.96 10.99 6.72
C TRP A 343 7.27 11.60 7.21
N LYS A 344 7.21 12.54 8.18
CA LYS A 344 8.41 13.09 8.84
C LYS A 344 9.21 12.01 9.57
N LYS A 345 8.55 11.11 10.31
CA LYS A 345 9.20 9.99 10.98
C LYS A 345 9.79 9.01 9.96
N CYS A 346 9.04 8.64 8.93
CA CYS A 346 9.49 7.77 7.85
C CYS A 346 10.75 8.34 7.15
N ALA A 347 10.74 9.63 6.80
CA ALA A 347 11.88 10.30 6.21
C ALA A 347 13.09 10.37 7.16
N TYR A 348 12.87 10.72 8.43
CA TYR A 348 13.93 10.76 9.45
C TYR A 348 14.62 9.39 9.64
N GLU A 349 13.83 8.31 9.76
CA GLU A 349 14.38 6.96 9.89
C GLU A 349 15.14 6.51 8.64
N THR A 350 14.64 6.87 7.46
CA THR A 350 15.33 6.63 6.18
C THR A 350 16.63 7.43 6.09
N GLU A 351 16.62 8.70 6.47
CA GLU A 351 17.81 9.55 6.50
C GLU A 351 18.88 8.99 7.45
N LYS A 352 18.47 8.57 8.64
CA LYS A 352 19.38 7.93 9.63
C LYS A 352 20.03 6.67 9.06
N LEU A 353 19.27 5.89 8.31
CA LEU A 353 19.77 4.71 7.64
C LEU A 353 20.79 5.08 6.52
N TYR A 354 20.51 6.09 5.73
CA TYR A 354 21.42 6.57 4.71
C TYR A 354 22.77 7.01 5.31
N LYS A 355 22.74 7.78 6.40
CA LYS A 355 23.96 8.21 7.11
C LYS A 355 24.79 7.07 7.66
N LYS A 356 24.16 5.93 7.95
CA LYS A 356 24.87 4.75 8.48
C LYS A 356 25.67 4.02 7.40
N ILE A 357 25.26 4.10 6.14
CA ILE A 357 25.86 3.29 5.06
C ILE A 357 26.85 4.05 4.19
N ILE A 358 26.91 5.39 4.28
CA ILE A 358 27.94 6.22 3.63
C ILE A 358 29.12 6.43 4.58
#